data_a6a507fcb812ae5a8419714b7487d58c
#
_entry.id   a6a507fcb812ae5a8419714b7487d58c
#
_cell.length_a   1.000
_cell.length_b   1.000
_cell.length_c   1.000
_cell.angle_alpha   90.00
_cell.angle_beta   90.00
_cell.angle_gamma   90.00
#
_symmetry.space_group_name_H-M   'P 1'
#
loop_
_entity.id
_entity.type
_entity.pdbx_description
1 polymer ?
#
loop_
_entity_poly.entity_id
_entity_poly.type
_entity_poly.pdbx_seq_one_letter_code
_entity_poly.pdbx_strand_id
1 'polypeptide(L)'
;VANPIMHHLLLGINPIELGGAPFALATDMAVNILARDMGVNLNPQARAYLLPCIAGHVGADTAGMVLAEEPYNHDEMTLLVDVGTNAEIVLGNRHRLVACSSPTGPAFEGAQISCGQRAAAGAIERIRIDPVTLEPRFQVISCELWSDEEGFDTAIEKTGITGICGSGIIEVVAEMYLAGVITQDGVVDGSLAATNPRIQPDGRTFSYEIMPSTETRGAVKIMQNDIRAIQLAKAALYAGVKLLMQYQQVDKVDRIRFAGAFGSHIDVKYAMVLGLIPDCALNEVSSAGNAAGTGARIALLNEASRAEIEQVVRSIEKIETAVEPDFQQLFIDAMAFPNKVDAFPELEKVVTLPPLKEASAESENGDKKRRRRRG
;
A
#
# COMPACT_ATOMS: atom_id res chain seq x y z
N VAL A 1 14.06 10.69 -12.16
CA VAL A 1 12.82 10.57 -12.91
C VAL A 1 12.21 9.24 -12.58
N ALA A 2 10.94 9.25 -12.34
CA ALA A 2 10.13 8.20 -11.76
C ALA A 2 10.02 6.91 -12.61
N ASN A 3 8.79 6.49 -12.88
CA ASN A 3 8.50 5.24 -13.57
C ASN A 3 9.02 5.22 -15.02
N PRO A 4 9.06 4.05 -15.68
CA PRO A 4 9.59 3.88 -17.02
C PRO A 4 8.91 4.77 -18.08
N ILE A 5 7.61 5.03 -17.96
CA ILE A 5 6.89 5.90 -18.91
C ILE A 5 7.44 7.33 -18.84
N MET A 6 7.56 7.90 -17.64
CA MET A 6 8.09 9.25 -17.46
C MET A 6 9.58 9.32 -17.83
N HIS A 7 10.35 8.27 -17.58
CA HIS A 7 11.74 8.15 -18.01
C HIS A 7 11.87 8.24 -19.53
N HIS A 8 11.06 7.50 -20.28
CA HIS A 8 11.07 7.50 -21.74
C HIS A 8 10.58 8.84 -22.31
N LEU A 9 9.48 9.38 -21.78
CA LEU A 9 8.97 10.69 -22.21
C LEU A 9 10.01 11.81 -22.02
N LEU A 10 10.73 11.80 -20.90
CA LEU A 10 11.80 12.79 -20.66
C LEU A 10 12.93 12.69 -21.67
N LEU A 11 13.22 11.49 -22.17
CA LEU A 11 14.22 11.23 -23.22
C LEU A 11 13.68 11.48 -24.65
N GLY A 12 12.40 11.88 -24.79
CA GLY A 12 11.76 12.04 -26.10
C GLY A 12 11.42 10.72 -26.80
N ILE A 13 11.40 9.61 -26.05
CA ILE A 13 11.07 8.27 -26.55
C ILE A 13 9.57 8.02 -26.37
N ASN A 14 8.90 7.50 -27.41
CA ASN A 14 7.49 7.12 -27.31
C ASN A 14 7.34 5.88 -26.43
N PRO A 15 6.60 5.94 -25.30
CA PRO A 15 6.47 4.84 -24.35
C PRO A 15 5.36 3.83 -24.70
N ILE A 16 4.81 3.85 -25.91
CA ILE A 16 3.63 3.05 -26.26
C ILE A 16 3.83 1.54 -26.02
N GLU A 17 5.03 1.04 -26.25
CA GLU A 17 5.41 -0.36 -26.05
C GLU A 17 5.39 -0.79 -24.56
N LEU A 18 5.44 0.18 -23.63
CA LEU A 18 5.30 -0.07 -22.20
C LEU A 18 3.84 -0.30 -21.78
N GLY A 19 2.87 0.03 -22.64
CA GLY A 19 1.45 -0.11 -22.33
C GLY A 19 0.86 -1.49 -22.63
N GLY A 20 1.64 -2.41 -23.19
CA GLY A 20 1.18 -3.76 -23.54
C GLY A 20 2.29 -4.81 -23.44
N ALA A 21 1.90 -6.06 -23.20
CA ALA A 21 2.88 -7.14 -23.12
C ALA A 21 3.67 -7.26 -24.45
N PRO A 22 4.99 -7.42 -24.39
CA PRO A 22 5.85 -7.77 -23.24
C PRO A 22 6.36 -6.59 -22.40
N PHE A 23 5.73 -5.40 -22.45
CA PHE A 23 6.12 -4.19 -21.69
C PHE A 23 7.57 -3.77 -21.94
N ALA A 24 7.94 -3.74 -23.23
CA ALA A 24 9.33 -3.55 -23.65
C ALA A 24 9.82 -2.14 -23.42
N LEU A 25 10.97 -2.03 -22.76
CA LEU A 25 11.74 -0.78 -22.63
C LEU A 25 12.51 -0.52 -23.94
N ALA A 26 12.49 0.71 -24.44
CA ALA A 26 13.38 1.12 -25.53
C ALA A 26 14.84 1.28 -25.03
N THR A 27 14.99 1.59 -23.74
CA THR A 27 16.29 1.56 -23.05
C THR A 27 16.06 1.27 -21.56
N ASP A 28 16.83 0.34 -21.01
CA ASP A 28 16.95 0.03 -19.59
C ASP A 28 18.25 0.57 -18.99
N MET A 29 19.16 1.06 -19.83
CA MET A 29 20.49 1.53 -19.45
C MET A 29 20.42 2.92 -18.79
N ALA A 30 21.41 3.21 -17.95
CA ALA A 30 21.63 4.58 -17.50
C ALA A 30 21.96 5.49 -18.68
N VAL A 31 21.43 6.72 -18.65
CA VAL A 31 21.64 7.71 -19.70
C VAL A 31 22.34 8.94 -19.13
N ASN A 32 23.45 9.35 -19.78
CA ASN A 32 24.22 10.53 -19.41
C ASN A 32 24.34 11.45 -20.63
N ILE A 33 23.50 12.51 -20.69
CA ILE A 33 23.43 13.44 -21.83
C ILE A 33 23.54 14.89 -21.36
N LEU A 34 23.76 15.81 -22.29
CA LEU A 34 23.71 17.24 -21.97
C LEU A 34 22.27 17.66 -21.65
N ALA A 35 22.08 18.41 -20.58
CA ALA A 35 20.74 18.86 -20.14
C ALA A 35 19.99 19.65 -21.22
N ARG A 36 20.71 20.43 -22.03
CA ARG A 36 20.16 21.17 -23.16
C ARG A 36 19.54 20.27 -24.24
N ASP A 37 20.07 19.06 -24.42
CA ASP A 37 19.56 18.10 -25.41
C ASP A 37 18.21 17.49 -24.99
N MET A 38 17.87 17.63 -23.70
CA MET A 38 16.54 17.31 -23.14
C MET A 38 15.61 18.53 -23.05
N GLY A 39 15.99 19.67 -23.61
CA GLY A 39 15.22 20.92 -23.49
C GLY A 39 15.31 21.60 -22.13
N VAL A 40 16.22 21.16 -21.24
CA VAL A 40 16.41 21.74 -19.89
C VAL A 40 17.43 22.88 -19.98
N ASN A 41 16.96 24.10 -19.75
CA ASN A 41 17.76 25.30 -19.87
C ASN A 41 18.56 25.60 -18.59
N LEU A 42 19.77 25.07 -18.52
CA LEU A 42 20.75 25.22 -17.43
C LEU A 42 22.09 25.73 -18.00
N ASN A 43 23.17 25.58 -17.20
CA ASN A 43 24.53 25.78 -17.71
C ASN A 43 24.72 24.96 -19.00
N PRO A 44 25.32 25.53 -20.09
CA PRO A 44 25.49 24.83 -21.38
C PRO A 44 26.25 23.50 -21.31
N GLN A 45 27.08 23.31 -20.28
CA GLN A 45 27.83 22.07 -20.01
C GLN A 45 27.17 21.18 -18.96
N ALA A 46 25.98 21.57 -18.44
CA ALA A 46 25.26 20.73 -17.47
C ALA A 46 24.88 19.38 -18.09
N ARG A 47 25.12 18.33 -17.35
CA ARG A 47 24.74 16.96 -17.74
C ARG A 47 23.58 16.48 -16.91
N ALA A 48 22.68 15.74 -17.54
CA ALA A 48 21.63 14.97 -16.89
C ALA A 48 22.06 13.50 -16.85
N TYR A 49 21.99 12.91 -15.67
CA TYR A 49 22.16 11.47 -15.47
C TYR A 49 20.82 10.87 -15.09
N LEU A 50 20.31 9.93 -15.88
CA LEU A 50 19.13 9.17 -15.61
C LEU A 50 19.55 7.78 -15.14
N LEU A 51 19.05 7.36 -13.99
CA LEU A 51 19.28 6.01 -13.44
C LEU A 51 18.74 4.95 -14.40
N PRO A 52 19.31 3.74 -14.41
CA PRO A 52 18.80 2.63 -15.22
C PRO A 52 17.41 2.19 -14.75
N CYS A 53 16.61 1.66 -15.65
CA CYS A 53 15.36 0.96 -15.31
C CYS A 53 15.65 -0.52 -15.07
N ILE A 54 14.94 -1.12 -14.10
CA ILE A 54 15.06 -2.58 -13.82
C ILE A 54 14.25 -3.34 -14.87
N ALA A 55 13.03 -2.85 -15.17
CA ALA A 55 12.14 -3.50 -16.13
C ALA A 55 10.99 -2.57 -16.57
N GLY A 56 10.11 -3.04 -17.45
CA GLY A 56 9.01 -2.27 -18.03
C GLY A 56 8.04 -1.63 -17.03
N HIS A 57 7.86 -2.24 -15.85
CA HIS A 57 7.06 -1.68 -14.75
C HIS A 57 7.88 -1.35 -13.50
N VAL A 58 9.17 -1.66 -13.47
CA VAL A 58 10.07 -1.41 -12.35
C VAL A 58 11.13 -0.42 -12.80
N GLY A 59 10.93 0.83 -12.45
CA GLY A 59 11.61 1.96 -13.06
C GLY A 59 12.92 2.40 -12.43
N ALA A 60 13.39 3.56 -12.88
CA ALA A 60 14.58 4.24 -12.37
C ALA A 60 14.37 4.77 -10.93
N ASP A 61 13.14 5.00 -10.51
CA ASP A 61 12.75 5.29 -9.12
C ASP A 61 13.07 4.11 -8.20
N THR A 62 12.70 2.90 -8.61
CA THR A 62 13.04 1.67 -7.87
C THR A 62 14.56 1.46 -7.82
N ALA A 63 15.30 1.72 -8.92
CA ALA A 63 16.75 1.70 -8.89
C ALA A 63 17.31 2.72 -7.88
N GLY A 64 16.72 3.93 -7.82
CA GLY A 64 17.05 4.93 -6.80
C GLY A 64 16.77 4.45 -5.38
N MET A 65 15.63 3.77 -5.14
CA MET A 65 15.29 3.17 -3.85
C MET A 65 16.32 2.10 -3.45
N VAL A 66 16.68 1.21 -4.38
CA VAL A 66 17.69 0.18 -4.14
C VAL A 66 19.06 0.79 -3.81
N LEU A 67 19.45 1.87 -4.49
CA LEU A 67 20.68 2.59 -4.20
C LEU A 67 20.67 3.27 -2.82
N ALA A 68 19.52 3.76 -2.38
CA ALA A 68 19.39 4.44 -1.10
C ALA A 68 19.37 3.49 0.11
N GLU A 69 18.77 2.30 -0.05
CA GLU A 69 18.57 1.33 1.03
C GLU A 69 19.60 0.19 1.02
N GLU A 70 20.35 0.03 -0.05
CA GLU A 70 21.51 -0.88 -0.22
C GLU A 70 21.27 -2.33 0.22
N PRO A 71 20.15 -2.99 -0.12
CA PRO A 71 19.89 -4.38 0.31
C PRO A 71 20.98 -5.35 -0.16
N TYR A 72 21.65 -5.03 -1.25
CA TYR A 72 22.77 -5.81 -1.81
C TYR A 72 24.06 -5.76 -0.97
N ASN A 73 24.10 -4.94 0.06
CA ASN A 73 25.25 -4.84 0.98
C ASN A 73 25.03 -5.56 2.32
N HIS A 74 23.83 -6.13 2.53
CA HIS A 74 23.42 -6.75 3.79
C HIS A 74 23.16 -8.25 3.65
N ASP A 75 23.26 -9.00 4.75
CA ASP A 75 22.91 -10.42 4.81
C ASP A 75 21.42 -10.64 5.10
N GLU A 76 20.78 -9.67 5.77
CA GLU A 76 19.38 -9.72 6.13
C GLU A 76 18.49 -9.72 4.89
N MET A 77 17.49 -10.61 4.88
CA MET A 77 16.46 -10.65 3.84
C MET A 77 15.57 -9.40 3.97
N THR A 78 15.87 -8.40 3.15
CA THR A 78 15.22 -7.09 3.17
C THR A 78 14.13 -6.99 2.11
N LEU A 79 12.93 -6.60 2.54
CA LEU A 79 11.81 -6.27 1.68
C LEU A 79 11.71 -4.74 1.55
N LEU A 80 11.85 -4.23 0.34
CA LEU A 80 11.58 -2.83 0.00
C LEU A 80 10.24 -2.74 -0.71
N VAL A 81 9.38 -1.84 -0.28
CA VAL A 81 8.04 -1.63 -0.87
C VAL A 81 7.81 -0.15 -1.09
N ASP A 82 7.66 0.25 -2.33
CA ASP A 82 7.17 1.60 -2.70
C ASP A 82 5.69 1.48 -3.09
N VAL A 83 4.81 2.02 -2.24
CA VAL A 83 3.35 1.86 -2.39
C VAL A 83 2.76 3.09 -3.09
N GLY A 84 2.27 2.89 -4.29
CA GLY A 84 1.51 3.86 -5.07
C GLY A 84 0.31 3.19 -5.75
N THR A 85 -0.11 3.71 -6.87
CA THR A 85 -1.13 3.08 -7.74
C THR A 85 -0.67 1.71 -8.26
N ASN A 86 0.64 1.54 -8.46
CA ASN A 86 1.31 0.26 -8.47
C ASN A 86 2.24 0.21 -7.25
N ALA A 87 2.54 -0.99 -6.78
CA ALA A 87 3.57 -1.19 -5.78
C ALA A 87 4.80 -1.82 -6.44
N GLU A 88 5.92 -1.12 -6.36
CA GLU A 88 7.22 -1.66 -6.71
C GLU A 88 7.81 -2.37 -5.50
N ILE A 89 8.13 -3.63 -5.68
CA ILE A 89 8.57 -4.54 -4.62
C ILE A 89 9.94 -5.08 -4.98
N VAL A 90 10.90 -4.97 -4.05
CA VAL A 90 12.22 -5.59 -4.17
C VAL A 90 12.46 -6.44 -2.92
N LEU A 91 12.87 -7.67 -3.10
CA LEU A 91 13.19 -8.60 -2.04
C LEU A 91 14.55 -9.22 -2.25
N GLY A 92 15.38 -9.23 -1.21
CA GLY A 92 16.64 -9.95 -1.25
C GLY A 92 17.69 -9.41 -0.30
N ASN A 93 18.90 -9.82 -0.56
CA ASN A 93 20.09 -9.49 0.22
C ASN A 93 21.33 -9.45 -0.72
N ARG A 94 22.55 -9.46 -0.13
CA ARG A 94 23.80 -9.42 -0.92
C ARG A 94 23.95 -10.57 -1.92
N HIS A 95 23.24 -11.67 -1.77
CA HIS A 95 23.41 -12.86 -2.63
C HIS A 95 22.50 -12.82 -3.85
N ARG A 96 21.28 -12.30 -3.70
CA ARG A 96 20.29 -12.24 -4.77
C ARG A 96 19.23 -11.18 -4.49
N LEU A 97 18.87 -10.43 -5.52
CA LEU A 97 17.73 -9.52 -5.51
C LEU A 97 16.70 -9.94 -6.57
N VAL A 98 15.46 -9.92 -6.20
CA VAL A 98 14.30 -10.10 -7.11
C VAL A 98 13.38 -8.91 -7.01
N ALA A 99 12.71 -8.55 -8.09
CA ALA A 99 11.80 -7.41 -8.11
C ALA A 99 10.55 -7.68 -8.94
N CYS A 100 9.43 -7.13 -8.52
CA CYS A 100 8.20 -7.11 -9.31
C CYS A 100 7.46 -5.78 -9.13
N SER A 101 6.48 -5.53 -10.00
CA SER A 101 5.46 -4.50 -9.81
C SER A 101 4.09 -5.19 -9.67
N SER A 102 3.29 -4.74 -8.72
CA SER A 102 1.96 -5.28 -8.45
C SER A 102 0.89 -4.19 -8.57
N PRO A 103 -0.24 -4.46 -9.26
CA PRO A 103 -1.28 -3.46 -9.51
C PRO A 103 -2.20 -3.28 -8.31
N THR A 104 -1.82 -2.45 -7.34
CA THR A 104 -2.58 -2.16 -6.12
C THR A 104 -3.80 -1.27 -6.36
N GLY A 105 -3.79 -0.48 -7.42
CA GLY A 105 -4.80 0.55 -7.67
C GLY A 105 -4.72 1.73 -6.69
N PRO A 106 -5.57 2.75 -6.86
CA PRO A 106 -5.47 4.00 -6.10
C PRO A 106 -6.23 3.99 -4.76
N ALA A 107 -6.66 2.82 -4.25
CA ALA A 107 -7.45 2.74 -3.03
C ALA A 107 -6.71 3.28 -1.80
N PHE A 108 -5.42 3.00 -1.68
CA PHE A 108 -4.59 3.52 -0.59
C PHE A 108 -4.39 5.04 -0.65
N GLU A 109 -4.57 5.64 -1.81
CA GLU A 109 -4.53 7.11 -1.98
C GLU A 109 -5.91 7.76 -1.73
N GLY A 110 -6.94 6.98 -1.41
CA GLY A 110 -8.30 7.42 -1.15
C GLY A 110 -9.18 7.64 -2.38
N ALA A 111 -8.67 7.42 -3.60
CA ALA A 111 -9.41 7.76 -4.81
C ALA A 111 -10.62 6.85 -5.10
N GLN A 112 -10.68 5.64 -4.53
CA GLN A 112 -11.78 4.69 -4.69
C GLN A 112 -12.62 4.54 -3.41
N ILE A 113 -12.39 5.37 -2.41
CA ILE A 113 -13.05 5.32 -1.11
C ILE A 113 -14.09 6.43 -1.03
N SER A 114 -15.29 6.11 -0.55
CA SER A 114 -16.46 7.02 -0.57
C SER A 114 -16.20 8.37 0.09
N CYS A 115 -15.48 8.39 1.23
CA CYS A 115 -15.05 9.61 1.92
C CYS A 115 -13.53 9.82 1.81
N GLY A 116 -12.88 9.16 0.84
CA GLY A 116 -11.44 9.22 0.65
C GLY A 116 -10.98 10.51 0.00
N GLN A 117 -9.82 11.01 0.41
CA GLN A 117 -9.19 12.19 -0.17
C GLN A 117 -7.68 12.13 -0.03
N ARG A 118 -6.98 13.05 -0.71
CA ARG A 118 -5.55 13.27 -0.50
C ARG A 118 -5.29 13.85 0.89
N ALA A 119 -4.09 13.60 1.42
CA ALA A 119 -3.64 14.21 2.66
C ALA A 119 -3.61 15.74 2.55
N ALA A 120 -4.49 16.38 3.31
CA ALA A 120 -4.63 17.84 3.39
C ALA A 120 -5.22 18.22 4.75
N ALA A 121 -5.11 19.47 5.14
CA ALA A 121 -5.73 19.98 6.38
C ALA A 121 -7.22 19.61 6.45
N GLY A 122 -7.66 19.09 7.60
CA GLY A 122 -9.02 18.61 7.83
C GLY A 122 -9.30 17.15 7.39
N ALA A 123 -8.35 16.46 6.74
CA ALA A 123 -8.48 15.03 6.48
C ALA A 123 -8.23 14.22 7.76
N ILE A 124 -9.07 13.24 8.06
CA ILE A 124 -8.84 12.27 9.13
C ILE A 124 -7.60 11.44 8.75
N GLU A 125 -6.58 11.46 9.61
CA GLU A 125 -5.32 10.73 9.38
C GLU A 125 -5.06 9.62 10.41
N ARG A 126 -5.67 9.73 11.60
CA ARG A 126 -5.60 8.75 12.69
C ARG A 126 -6.99 8.43 13.18
N ILE A 127 -7.23 7.17 13.51
CA ILE A 127 -8.50 6.74 14.08
C ILE A 127 -8.31 5.60 15.07
N ARG A 128 -9.14 5.57 16.11
CA ARG A 128 -9.23 4.47 17.07
C ARG A 128 -10.69 4.16 17.32
N ILE A 129 -11.00 2.90 17.46
CA ILE A 129 -12.37 2.43 17.75
C ILE A 129 -12.35 1.70 19.07
N ASP A 130 -13.14 2.15 20.02
CA ASP A 130 -13.31 1.44 21.30
C ASP A 130 -13.94 0.06 21.04
N PRO A 131 -13.32 -1.05 21.45
CA PRO A 131 -13.80 -2.39 21.08
C PRO A 131 -15.09 -2.82 21.81
N VAL A 132 -15.53 -2.07 22.83
CA VAL A 132 -16.73 -2.37 23.61
C VAL A 132 -17.90 -1.54 23.13
N THR A 133 -17.70 -0.22 23.03
CA THR A 133 -18.75 0.74 22.63
C THR A 133 -18.85 0.93 21.13
N LEU A 134 -17.81 0.56 20.39
CA LEU A 134 -17.60 0.82 18.96
C LEU A 134 -17.62 2.32 18.61
N GLU A 135 -17.34 3.21 19.60
CA GLU A 135 -17.24 4.64 19.38
C GLU A 135 -15.86 4.98 18.78
N PRO A 136 -15.82 5.72 17.66
CA PRO A 136 -14.57 6.16 17.07
C PRO A 136 -14.10 7.47 17.69
N ARG A 137 -12.78 7.62 17.85
CA ARG A 137 -12.10 8.89 18.02
C ARG A 137 -11.03 9.04 16.95
N PHE A 138 -10.78 10.25 16.50
CA PHE A 138 -9.89 10.48 15.38
C PHE A 138 -9.12 11.80 15.52
N GLN A 139 -8.01 11.90 14.77
CA GLN A 139 -7.26 13.14 14.56
C GLN A 139 -7.33 13.54 13.09
N VAL A 140 -7.28 14.84 12.83
CA VAL A 140 -7.22 15.38 11.49
C VAL A 140 -5.88 16.07 11.24
N ILE A 141 -5.42 16.05 10.00
CA ILE A 141 -4.20 16.75 9.59
C ILE A 141 -4.32 18.23 9.98
N SER A 142 -3.29 18.77 10.61
CA SER A 142 -3.19 20.13 11.18
C SER A 142 -3.90 20.34 12.52
N CYS A 143 -4.33 19.25 13.21
CA CYS A 143 -4.82 19.32 14.58
C CYS A 143 -4.23 18.16 15.38
N GLU A 144 -3.55 18.45 16.48
CA GLU A 144 -2.95 17.43 17.36
C GLU A 144 -3.93 16.83 18.37
N LEU A 145 -5.10 17.48 18.56
CA LEU A 145 -6.13 16.99 19.45
C LEU A 145 -6.92 15.84 18.84
N TRP A 146 -7.35 14.90 19.68
CA TRP A 146 -8.33 13.90 19.30
C TRP A 146 -9.74 14.48 19.31
N SER A 147 -10.65 13.89 18.54
CA SER A 147 -12.03 14.35 18.38
C SER A 147 -12.87 14.32 19.66
N ASP A 148 -12.43 13.60 20.68
CA ASP A 148 -13.04 13.48 22.01
C ASP A 148 -12.39 14.41 23.07
N GLU A 149 -11.38 15.19 22.69
CA GLU A 149 -10.67 16.11 23.59
C GLU A 149 -11.29 17.51 23.57
N GLU A 150 -11.25 18.17 24.73
CA GLU A 150 -11.72 19.55 24.88
C GLU A 150 -10.95 20.50 23.95
N GLY A 151 -11.67 21.35 23.22
CA GLY A 151 -11.07 22.31 22.30
C GLY A 151 -10.89 21.81 20.86
N PHE A 152 -11.17 20.53 20.56
CA PHE A 152 -11.06 20.00 19.21
C PHE A 152 -11.89 20.78 18.20
N ASP A 153 -13.19 21.01 18.47
CA ASP A 153 -14.08 21.74 17.56
C ASP A 153 -13.60 23.15 17.27
N THR A 154 -13.04 23.84 18.29
CA THR A 154 -12.45 25.16 18.11
C THR A 154 -11.17 25.12 17.26
N ALA A 155 -10.33 24.09 17.48
CA ALA A 155 -9.09 23.92 16.71
C ALA A 155 -9.33 23.68 15.22
N ILE A 156 -10.42 22.99 14.87
CA ILE A 156 -10.78 22.68 13.49
C ILE A 156 -11.80 23.64 12.87
N GLU A 157 -12.23 24.70 13.58
CA GLU A 157 -13.30 25.60 13.11
C GLU A 157 -13.07 26.14 11.69
N LYS A 158 -11.82 26.44 11.32
CA LYS A 158 -11.45 26.96 9.99
C LYS A 158 -11.30 25.90 8.91
N THR A 159 -10.83 24.72 9.27
CA THR A 159 -10.53 23.64 8.32
C THR A 159 -11.71 22.71 8.14
N GLY A 160 -12.48 22.49 9.21
CA GLY A 160 -13.50 21.47 9.27
C GLY A 160 -12.93 20.06 9.15
N ILE A 161 -13.81 19.10 8.92
CA ILE A 161 -13.44 17.71 8.58
C ILE A 161 -13.92 17.49 7.14
N THR A 162 -12.97 17.09 6.27
CA THR A 162 -13.19 17.10 4.81
C THR A 162 -13.29 15.70 4.21
N GLY A 163 -12.75 14.69 4.91
CA GLY A 163 -12.73 13.29 4.47
C GLY A 163 -11.66 12.49 5.21
N ILE A 164 -11.19 11.39 4.62
CA ILE A 164 -10.19 10.49 5.21
C ILE A 164 -9.02 10.36 4.23
N CYS A 165 -7.79 10.59 4.69
CA CYS A 165 -6.62 10.36 3.86
C CYS A 165 -6.14 8.90 3.92
N GLY A 166 -5.17 8.55 3.08
CA GLY A 166 -4.70 7.17 2.92
C GLY A 166 -4.28 6.49 4.24
N SER A 167 -3.53 7.18 5.12
CA SER A 167 -3.18 6.64 6.45
C SER A 167 -4.42 6.37 7.31
N GLY A 168 -5.38 7.31 7.34
CA GLY A 168 -6.63 7.15 8.06
C GLY A 168 -7.49 6.00 7.52
N ILE A 169 -7.48 5.76 6.20
CA ILE A 169 -8.20 4.63 5.58
C ILE A 169 -7.63 3.30 6.05
N ILE A 170 -6.31 3.15 6.09
CA ILE A 170 -5.66 1.94 6.61
C ILE A 170 -6.00 1.75 8.09
N GLU A 171 -5.90 2.81 8.89
CA GLU A 171 -6.19 2.72 10.32
C GLU A 171 -7.66 2.37 10.59
N VAL A 172 -8.62 3.02 9.92
CA VAL A 172 -10.04 2.75 10.19
C VAL A 172 -10.44 1.32 9.83
N VAL A 173 -9.98 0.79 8.68
CA VAL A 173 -10.32 -0.59 8.30
C VAL A 173 -9.67 -1.60 9.26
N ALA A 174 -8.42 -1.35 9.68
CA ALA A 174 -7.75 -2.17 10.68
C ALA A 174 -8.43 -2.12 12.05
N GLU A 175 -8.81 -0.94 12.52
CA GLU A 175 -9.55 -0.76 13.78
C GLU A 175 -10.94 -1.41 13.72
N MET A 176 -11.66 -1.28 12.59
CA MET A 176 -12.93 -2.00 12.38
C MET A 176 -12.75 -3.53 12.48
N TYR A 177 -11.64 -4.05 11.97
CA TYR A 177 -11.32 -5.47 12.10
C TYR A 177 -11.00 -5.83 13.55
N LEU A 178 -10.13 -5.10 14.22
CA LEU A 178 -9.74 -5.35 15.61
C LEU A 178 -10.92 -5.22 16.59
N ALA A 179 -11.82 -4.27 16.35
CA ALA A 179 -13.04 -4.08 17.15
C ALA A 179 -14.17 -5.08 16.81
N GLY A 180 -13.97 -5.97 15.83
CA GLY A 180 -14.96 -6.95 15.41
C GLY A 180 -16.16 -6.37 14.65
N VAL A 181 -16.04 -5.14 14.15
CA VAL A 181 -17.03 -4.49 13.25
C VAL A 181 -17.06 -5.18 11.90
N ILE A 182 -15.91 -5.64 11.42
CA ILE A 182 -15.80 -6.46 10.20
C ILE A 182 -15.23 -7.83 10.53
N THR A 183 -15.65 -8.81 9.74
CA THR A 183 -15.12 -10.18 9.81
C THR A 183 -13.74 -10.26 9.16
N GLN A 184 -13.05 -11.39 9.32
CA GLN A 184 -11.81 -11.70 8.62
C GLN A 184 -11.96 -11.60 7.09
N ASP A 185 -13.12 -11.94 6.55
CA ASP A 185 -13.43 -11.83 5.12
C ASP A 185 -13.83 -10.40 4.69
N GLY A 186 -13.69 -9.41 5.59
CA GLY A 186 -13.96 -8.00 5.33
C GLY A 186 -15.43 -7.65 5.19
N VAL A 187 -16.33 -8.43 5.77
CA VAL A 187 -17.77 -8.16 5.76
C VAL A 187 -18.16 -7.42 7.02
N VAL A 188 -18.88 -6.30 6.88
CA VAL A 188 -19.46 -5.56 8.03
C VAL A 188 -20.49 -6.45 8.72
N ASP A 189 -20.33 -6.66 10.04
CA ASP A 189 -21.26 -7.47 10.83
C ASP A 189 -22.57 -6.75 11.07
N GLY A 190 -23.54 -7.00 10.21
CA GLY A 190 -24.88 -6.40 10.31
C GLY A 190 -25.68 -6.77 11.57
N SER A 191 -25.29 -7.81 12.32
CA SER A 191 -25.94 -8.15 13.60
C SER A 191 -25.73 -7.06 14.65
N LEU A 192 -24.65 -6.30 14.57
CA LEU A 192 -24.32 -5.19 15.45
C LEU A 192 -25.27 -4.00 15.27
N ALA A 193 -25.97 -3.88 14.13
CA ALA A 193 -26.92 -2.79 13.88
C ALA A 193 -28.11 -2.76 14.87
N ALA A 194 -28.42 -3.90 15.48
CA ALA A 194 -29.48 -3.97 16.49
C ALA A 194 -29.11 -3.28 17.82
N THR A 195 -27.81 -3.15 18.10
CA THR A 195 -27.30 -2.63 19.38
C THR A 195 -26.42 -1.39 19.24
N ASN A 196 -25.93 -1.10 18.04
CA ASN A 196 -25.04 0.04 17.80
C ASN A 196 -25.50 0.87 16.61
N PRO A 197 -25.84 2.15 16.82
CA PRO A 197 -26.37 3.03 15.77
C PRO A 197 -25.33 3.41 14.69
N ARG A 198 -24.04 3.18 14.93
CA ARG A 198 -22.98 3.45 13.95
C ARG A 198 -22.95 2.41 12.82
N ILE A 199 -23.52 1.23 13.05
CA ILE A 199 -23.68 0.22 12.01
C ILE A 199 -25.01 0.46 11.32
N GLN A 200 -24.98 0.99 10.10
CA GLN A 200 -26.16 1.41 9.37
C GLN A 200 -26.40 0.54 8.14
N PRO A 201 -27.66 0.16 7.85
CA PRO A 201 -27.99 -0.54 6.62
C PRO A 201 -27.58 0.28 5.39
N ASP A 202 -27.00 -0.39 4.40
CA ASP A 202 -26.61 0.15 3.10
C ASP A 202 -27.01 -0.83 1.99
N GLY A 203 -28.21 -0.70 1.50
CA GLY A 203 -28.80 -1.61 0.51
C GLY A 203 -28.87 -3.05 1.04
N ARG A 204 -28.00 -3.92 0.54
CA ARG A 204 -27.88 -5.33 0.96
C ARG A 204 -26.75 -5.57 1.96
N THR A 205 -26.02 -4.53 2.29
CA THR A 205 -24.84 -4.56 3.13
C THR A 205 -25.02 -3.57 4.29
N PHE A 206 -23.92 -3.31 5.00
CA PHE A 206 -23.88 -2.35 6.09
C PHE A 206 -22.67 -1.43 5.91
N SER A 207 -22.74 -0.26 6.55
CA SER A 207 -21.67 0.71 6.66
C SER A 207 -21.37 1.00 8.13
N TYR A 208 -20.15 1.48 8.41
CA TYR A 208 -19.77 2.00 9.72
C TYR A 208 -19.66 3.52 9.66
N GLU A 209 -20.41 4.22 10.53
CA GLU A 209 -20.42 5.67 10.60
C GLU A 209 -19.38 6.17 11.61
N ILE A 210 -18.36 6.87 11.10
CA ILE A 210 -17.34 7.54 11.91
C ILE A 210 -17.92 8.81 12.50
N MET A 211 -18.63 9.57 11.67
CA MET A 211 -19.23 10.84 12.06
C MET A 211 -20.56 11.07 11.37
N PRO A 212 -21.60 11.47 12.12
CA PRO A 212 -22.91 11.73 11.55
C PRO A 212 -22.91 12.98 10.65
N SER A 213 -23.92 13.08 9.79
CA SER A 213 -24.15 14.27 8.99
C SER A 213 -24.58 15.47 9.87
N THR A 214 -24.19 16.66 9.43
CA THR A 214 -24.67 17.93 9.97
C THR A 214 -25.44 18.70 8.89
N GLU A 215 -26.01 19.86 9.20
CA GLU A 215 -26.67 20.72 8.20
C GLU A 215 -25.72 21.15 7.06
N THR A 216 -24.43 21.27 7.35
CA THR A 216 -23.41 21.78 6.41
C THR A 216 -22.49 20.71 5.83
N ARG A 217 -22.55 19.46 6.32
CA ARG A 217 -21.64 18.38 5.93
C ARG A 217 -22.35 17.03 5.92
N GLY A 218 -22.05 16.21 4.91
CA GLY A 218 -22.46 14.80 4.86
C GLY A 218 -21.80 13.94 5.96
N ALA A 219 -22.37 12.78 6.22
CA ALA A 219 -21.79 11.80 7.13
C ALA A 219 -20.44 11.29 6.59
N VAL A 220 -19.49 11.00 7.48
CA VAL A 220 -18.27 10.28 7.15
C VAL A 220 -18.46 8.81 7.52
N LYS A 221 -18.45 7.93 6.51
CA LYS A 221 -18.74 6.51 6.65
C LYS A 221 -17.76 5.67 5.88
N ILE A 222 -17.54 4.45 6.36
CA ILE A 222 -16.86 3.38 5.60
C ILE A 222 -17.93 2.42 5.09
N MET A 223 -18.02 2.32 3.78
CA MET A 223 -18.97 1.46 3.08
C MET A 223 -18.37 0.08 2.84
N GLN A 224 -19.20 -0.94 2.63
CA GLN A 224 -18.70 -2.27 2.28
C GLN A 224 -17.81 -2.27 1.03
N ASN A 225 -18.11 -1.42 0.06
CA ASN A 225 -17.29 -1.30 -1.16
C ASN A 225 -15.92 -0.68 -0.88
N ASP A 226 -15.80 0.20 0.11
CA ASP A 226 -14.52 0.79 0.51
C ASP A 226 -13.61 -0.29 1.10
N ILE A 227 -14.15 -1.14 1.98
CA ILE A 227 -13.42 -2.28 2.55
C ILE A 227 -12.98 -3.23 1.43
N ARG A 228 -13.86 -3.49 0.45
CA ARG A 228 -13.51 -4.34 -0.69
C ARG A 228 -12.39 -3.74 -1.55
N ALA A 229 -12.38 -2.42 -1.77
CA ALA A 229 -11.30 -1.75 -2.49
C ALA A 229 -9.95 -1.91 -1.76
N ILE A 230 -9.93 -1.78 -0.43
CA ILE A 230 -8.73 -2.02 0.39
C ILE A 230 -8.30 -3.49 0.34
N GLN A 231 -9.24 -4.44 0.40
CA GLN A 231 -8.92 -5.87 0.27
C GLN A 231 -8.26 -6.20 -1.07
N LEU A 232 -8.76 -5.65 -2.16
CA LEU A 232 -8.18 -5.87 -3.49
C LEU A 232 -6.76 -5.28 -3.58
N ALA A 233 -6.60 -4.05 -3.11
CA ALA A 233 -5.30 -3.37 -3.14
C ALA A 233 -4.25 -4.10 -2.30
N LYS A 234 -4.60 -4.48 -1.05
CA LYS A 234 -3.67 -5.19 -0.17
C LYS A 234 -3.37 -6.60 -0.66
N ALA A 235 -4.35 -7.29 -1.25
CA ALA A 235 -4.16 -8.63 -1.80
C ALA A 235 -3.20 -8.62 -2.98
N ALA A 236 -3.28 -7.61 -3.85
CA ALA A 236 -2.33 -7.43 -4.94
C ALA A 236 -0.91 -7.23 -4.42
N LEU A 237 -0.74 -6.33 -3.43
CA LEU A 237 0.56 -6.09 -2.81
C LEU A 237 1.13 -7.37 -2.18
N TYR A 238 0.34 -8.02 -1.31
CA TYR A 238 0.78 -9.22 -0.59
C TYR A 238 1.11 -10.37 -1.52
N ALA A 239 0.30 -10.59 -2.58
CA ALA A 239 0.57 -11.60 -3.58
C ALA A 239 1.91 -11.37 -4.30
N GLY A 240 2.23 -10.11 -4.64
CA GLY A 240 3.54 -9.75 -5.18
C GLY A 240 4.68 -10.08 -4.22
N VAL A 241 4.53 -9.75 -2.94
CA VAL A 241 5.53 -10.08 -1.91
C VAL A 241 5.72 -11.59 -1.77
N LYS A 242 4.61 -12.36 -1.66
CA LYS A 242 4.67 -13.83 -1.54
C LYS A 242 5.30 -14.48 -2.76
N LEU A 243 5.01 -13.97 -3.94
CA LEU A 243 5.64 -14.46 -5.17
C LEU A 243 7.16 -14.27 -5.11
N LEU A 244 7.65 -13.09 -4.70
CA LEU A 244 9.08 -12.86 -4.55
C LEU A 244 9.69 -13.74 -3.44
N MET A 245 8.98 -13.98 -2.33
CA MET A 245 9.43 -14.91 -1.28
C MET A 245 9.57 -16.33 -1.81
N GLN A 246 8.66 -16.81 -2.65
CA GLN A 246 8.77 -18.11 -3.32
C GLN A 246 10.01 -18.19 -4.22
N TYR A 247 10.27 -17.14 -5.02
CA TYR A 247 11.46 -17.06 -5.87
C TYR A 247 12.77 -17.00 -5.07
N GLN A 248 12.77 -16.37 -3.90
CA GLN A 248 13.89 -16.36 -2.96
C GLN A 248 14.00 -17.63 -2.13
N GLN A 249 12.97 -18.51 -2.14
CA GLN A 249 12.88 -19.72 -1.33
C GLN A 249 12.98 -19.42 0.18
N VAL A 250 12.28 -18.38 0.63
CA VAL A 250 12.25 -17.95 2.04
C VAL A 250 10.80 -17.90 2.55
N ASP A 251 10.63 -18.26 3.83
CA ASP A 251 9.34 -18.24 4.52
C ASP A 251 9.11 -16.96 5.33
N LYS A 252 10.16 -16.18 5.55
CA LYS A 252 10.13 -14.92 6.31
C LYS A 252 11.07 -13.88 5.73
N VAL A 253 10.80 -12.64 6.07
CA VAL A 253 11.69 -11.50 5.84
C VAL A 253 12.26 -11.02 7.17
N ASP A 254 13.50 -10.54 7.16
CA ASP A 254 14.16 -10.06 8.37
C ASP A 254 13.90 -8.57 8.60
N ARG A 255 13.70 -7.81 7.52
CA ARG A 255 13.54 -6.36 7.56
C ARG A 255 12.59 -5.88 6.46
N ILE A 256 11.73 -4.90 6.79
CA ILE A 256 10.81 -4.28 5.83
C ILE A 256 10.99 -2.77 5.81
N ARG A 257 11.13 -2.20 4.62
CA ARG A 257 11.28 -0.76 4.39
C ARG A 257 10.19 -0.25 3.47
N PHE A 258 9.32 0.62 4.00
CA PHE A 258 8.32 1.31 3.20
C PHE A 258 8.91 2.59 2.60
N ALA A 259 8.93 2.67 1.27
CA ALA A 259 9.33 3.86 0.54
C ALA A 259 8.11 4.69 0.10
N GLY A 260 8.39 5.89 -0.40
CA GLY A 260 7.38 6.80 -0.92
C GLY A 260 6.65 7.62 0.13
N ALA A 261 5.81 8.54 -0.33
CA ALA A 261 5.06 9.45 0.55
C ALA A 261 4.04 8.69 1.40
N PHE A 262 3.37 7.69 0.83
CA PHE A 262 2.40 6.86 1.55
C PHE A 262 3.08 6.07 2.67
N GLY A 263 4.19 5.39 2.37
CA GLY A 263 4.96 4.62 3.35
C GLY A 263 5.51 5.44 4.51
N SER A 264 5.63 6.77 4.35
CA SER A 264 6.11 7.67 5.41
C SER A 264 5.07 7.97 6.49
N HIS A 265 3.78 7.76 6.19
CA HIS A 265 2.67 8.13 7.08
C HIS A 265 1.85 6.94 7.57
N ILE A 266 2.09 5.75 7.02
CA ILE A 266 1.38 4.53 7.43
C ILE A 266 1.88 4.04 8.79
N ASP A 267 0.95 3.64 9.66
CA ASP A 267 1.30 2.92 10.88
C ASP A 267 1.58 1.45 10.53
N VAL A 268 2.82 1.01 10.79
CA VAL A 268 3.30 -0.34 10.43
C VAL A 268 2.49 -1.46 11.10
N LYS A 269 1.98 -1.22 12.31
CA LYS A 269 1.11 -2.17 13.01
C LYS A 269 -0.18 -2.39 12.22
N TYR A 270 -0.83 -1.32 11.77
CA TYR A 270 -2.08 -1.43 11.00
C TYR A 270 -1.85 -1.95 9.59
N ALA A 271 -0.71 -1.64 8.98
CA ALA A 271 -0.31 -2.27 7.72
C ALA A 271 -0.24 -3.80 7.86
N MET A 272 0.30 -4.30 8.97
CA MET A 272 0.40 -5.72 9.25
C MET A 272 -0.95 -6.33 9.66
N VAL A 273 -1.77 -5.63 10.46
CA VAL A 273 -3.15 -6.04 10.81
C VAL A 273 -4.00 -6.27 9.57
N LEU A 274 -3.85 -5.43 8.55
CA LEU A 274 -4.54 -5.63 7.28
C LEU A 274 -3.87 -6.67 6.39
N GLY A 275 -2.63 -7.09 6.68
CA GLY A 275 -1.86 -7.98 5.82
C GLY A 275 -1.43 -7.30 4.51
N LEU A 276 -0.97 -6.05 4.58
CA LEU A 276 -0.28 -5.39 3.45
C LEU A 276 1.12 -5.97 3.26
N ILE A 277 1.73 -6.41 4.35
CA ILE A 277 3.09 -6.96 4.42
C ILE A 277 3.06 -8.29 5.17
N PRO A 278 4.05 -9.17 4.95
CA PRO A 278 4.19 -10.41 5.70
C PRO A 278 4.51 -10.13 7.17
N ASP A 279 4.31 -11.14 8.01
CA ASP A 279 4.66 -11.07 9.42
C ASP A 279 6.16 -10.80 9.61
N CYS A 280 6.45 -9.79 10.42
CA CYS A 280 7.80 -9.37 10.74
C CYS A 280 7.79 -8.67 12.12
N ALA A 281 8.89 -8.72 12.85
CA ALA A 281 8.99 -7.99 14.10
C ALA A 281 8.80 -6.47 13.84
N LEU A 282 7.88 -5.82 14.55
CA LEU A 282 7.50 -4.42 14.25
C LEU A 282 8.66 -3.44 14.33
N ASN A 283 9.68 -3.70 15.16
CA ASN A 283 10.90 -2.89 15.24
C ASN A 283 11.80 -3.00 14.01
N GLU A 284 11.62 -4.04 13.18
CA GLU A 284 12.32 -4.25 11.91
C GLU A 284 11.55 -3.70 10.70
N VAL A 285 10.36 -3.12 10.95
CA VAL A 285 9.55 -2.47 9.93
C VAL A 285 9.62 -0.96 10.09
N SER A 286 10.04 -0.26 9.06
CA SER A 286 10.24 1.20 9.15
C SER A 286 10.05 1.90 7.80
N SER A 287 9.85 3.23 7.87
CA SER A 287 9.78 4.07 6.67
C SER A 287 11.18 4.37 6.13
N ALA A 288 11.33 4.26 4.82
CA ALA A 288 12.49 4.72 4.05
C ALA A 288 12.30 6.17 3.53
N GLY A 289 11.14 6.76 3.77
CA GLY A 289 10.83 8.10 3.26
C GLY A 289 10.90 8.16 1.72
N ASN A 290 11.37 9.28 1.19
CA ASN A 290 11.60 9.42 -0.25
C ASN A 290 12.92 8.75 -0.67
N ALA A 291 12.96 7.41 -0.60
CA ALA A 291 14.16 6.63 -0.93
C ALA A 291 14.59 6.83 -2.39
N ALA A 292 13.65 6.85 -3.34
CA ALA A 292 13.93 7.14 -4.75
C ALA A 292 14.63 8.50 -4.94
N GLY A 293 14.14 9.54 -4.27
CA GLY A 293 14.76 10.87 -4.28
C GLY A 293 16.12 10.89 -3.58
N THR A 294 16.30 10.10 -2.54
CA THR A 294 17.60 9.93 -1.85
C THR A 294 18.61 9.27 -2.77
N GLY A 295 18.24 8.17 -3.45
CA GLY A 295 19.10 7.52 -4.44
C GLY A 295 19.46 8.43 -5.61
N ALA A 296 18.50 9.23 -6.10
CA ALA A 296 18.78 10.23 -7.13
C ALA A 296 19.81 11.27 -6.68
N ARG A 297 19.77 11.72 -5.41
CA ARG A 297 20.78 12.63 -4.83
C ARG A 297 22.14 11.96 -4.68
N ILE A 298 22.17 10.69 -4.23
CA ILE A 298 23.41 9.90 -4.16
C ILE A 298 24.05 9.83 -5.55
N ALA A 299 23.29 9.42 -6.56
CA ALA A 299 23.77 9.34 -7.95
C ALA A 299 24.20 10.70 -8.52
N LEU A 300 23.57 11.80 -8.09
CA LEU A 300 23.96 13.16 -8.49
C LEU A 300 25.35 13.54 -7.92
N LEU A 301 25.59 13.22 -6.66
CA LEU A 301 26.74 13.69 -5.89
C LEU A 301 27.94 12.72 -5.92
N ASN A 302 27.71 11.43 -6.25
CA ASN A 302 28.75 10.41 -6.22
C ASN A 302 28.79 9.62 -7.53
N GLU A 303 29.87 9.77 -8.28
CA GLU A 303 30.08 9.07 -9.55
C GLU A 303 30.27 7.55 -9.37
N ALA A 304 30.93 7.11 -8.28
CA ALA A 304 31.11 5.70 -8.00
C ALA A 304 29.77 4.99 -7.80
N SER A 305 28.82 5.64 -7.13
CA SER A 305 27.47 5.10 -6.92
C SER A 305 26.67 4.94 -8.21
N ARG A 306 27.01 5.70 -9.28
CA ARG A 306 26.40 5.49 -10.61
C ARG A 306 26.84 4.16 -11.19
N ALA A 307 28.14 3.87 -11.18
CA ALA A 307 28.68 2.60 -11.67
C ALA A 307 28.18 1.42 -10.83
N GLU A 308 28.07 1.60 -9.52
CA GLU A 308 27.52 0.62 -8.59
C GLU A 308 26.08 0.25 -8.93
N ILE A 309 25.16 1.22 -9.01
CA ILE A 309 23.75 0.95 -9.29
C ILE A 309 23.52 0.40 -10.71
N GLU A 310 24.31 0.80 -11.70
CA GLU A 310 24.26 0.22 -13.04
C GLU A 310 24.64 -1.28 -13.03
N GLN A 311 25.57 -1.67 -12.18
CA GLN A 311 25.93 -3.07 -12.01
C GLN A 311 24.86 -3.84 -11.22
N VAL A 312 24.37 -3.28 -10.11
CA VAL A 312 23.34 -3.89 -9.26
C VAL A 312 22.06 -4.14 -10.04
N VAL A 313 21.55 -3.14 -10.80
CA VAL A 313 20.32 -3.27 -11.57
C VAL A 313 20.38 -4.44 -12.57
N ARG A 314 21.54 -4.68 -13.19
CA ARG A 314 21.71 -5.82 -14.11
C ARG A 314 21.64 -7.18 -13.42
N SER A 315 21.85 -7.25 -12.10
CA SER A 315 21.78 -8.48 -11.31
C SER A 315 20.40 -8.72 -10.70
N ILE A 316 19.51 -7.72 -10.71
CA ILE A 316 18.15 -7.87 -10.18
C ILE A 316 17.32 -8.71 -11.16
N GLU A 317 16.82 -9.83 -10.67
CA GLU A 317 15.90 -10.67 -11.44
C GLU A 317 14.48 -10.09 -11.38
N LYS A 318 13.93 -9.79 -12.54
CA LYS A 318 12.55 -9.32 -12.64
C LYS A 318 11.58 -10.48 -12.72
N ILE A 319 10.52 -10.42 -11.89
CA ILE A 319 9.38 -11.33 -11.94
C ILE A 319 8.16 -10.57 -12.48
N GLU A 320 7.57 -11.08 -13.56
CA GLU A 320 6.41 -10.45 -14.20
C GLU A 320 5.11 -11.04 -13.64
N THR A 321 4.48 -10.35 -12.71
CA THR A 321 3.28 -10.81 -12.00
C THR A 321 2.11 -11.17 -12.93
N ALA A 322 2.03 -10.52 -14.09
CA ALA A 322 0.94 -10.72 -15.06
C ALA A 322 0.96 -12.10 -15.75
N VAL A 323 2.11 -12.78 -15.76
CA VAL A 323 2.27 -14.09 -16.43
C VAL A 323 2.56 -15.23 -15.46
N GLU A 324 2.67 -14.93 -14.15
CA GLU A 324 2.94 -15.93 -13.12
C GLU A 324 1.70 -16.76 -12.80
N PRO A 325 1.75 -18.09 -12.97
CA PRO A 325 0.59 -18.96 -12.76
C PRO A 325 0.03 -18.90 -11.34
N ASP A 326 0.89 -18.76 -10.34
CA ASP A 326 0.53 -18.82 -8.92
C ASP A 326 0.00 -17.49 -8.40
N PHE A 327 0.20 -16.38 -9.11
CA PHE A 327 -0.18 -15.04 -8.66
C PHE A 327 -1.67 -14.93 -8.32
N GLN A 328 -2.53 -15.54 -9.15
CA GLN A 328 -3.99 -15.51 -8.93
C GLN A 328 -4.39 -16.20 -7.62
N GLN A 329 -3.76 -17.34 -7.30
CA GLN A 329 -4.05 -18.05 -6.05
C GLN A 329 -3.54 -17.28 -4.84
N LEU A 330 -2.30 -16.76 -4.91
CA LEU A 330 -1.73 -15.91 -3.86
C LEU A 330 -2.60 -14.68 -3.59
N PHE A 331 -3.16 -14.08 -4.64
CA PHE A 331 -4.07 -12.94 -4.52
C PHE A 331 -5.36 -13.32 -3.77
N ILE A 332 -5.98 -14.47 -4.11
CA ILE A 332 -7.21 -14.94 -3.45
C ILE A 332 -6.94 -15.24 -1.97
N ASP A 333 -5.84 -15.89 -1.66
CA ASP A 333 -5.45 -16.25 -0.29
C ASP A 333 -5.17 -15.01 0.56
N ALA A 334 -4.69 -13.95 -0.09
CA ALA A 334 -4.40 -12.66 0.56
C ALA A 334 -5.62 -11.74 0.73
N MET A 335 -6.82 -12.11 0.34
CA MET A 335 -8.01 -11.23 0.48
C MET A 335 -8.47 -11.05 1.92
N ALA A 336 -8.27 -12.03 2.79
CA ALA A 336 -8.69 -11.99 4.21
C ALA A 336 -7.76 -11.12 5.07
N PHE A 337 -8.22 -10.66 6.23
CA PHE A 337 -7.47 -9.86 7.20
C PHE A 337 -6.95 -10.72 8.37
N PRO A 338 -5.65 -10.67 8.73
CA PRO A 338 -4.56 -10.20 7.89
C PRO A 338 -4.33 -11.10 6.68
N ASN A 339 -4.53 -12.42 6.82
CA ASN A 339 -4.39 -13.42 5.77
C ASN A 339 -5.17 -14.67 6.14
N LYS A 340 -5.53 -15.51 5.17
CA LYS A 340 -6.28 -16.73 5.40
C LYS A 340 -5.38 -17.96 5.59
N VAL A 341 -4.17 -17.91 5.06
CA VAL A 341 -3.22 -19.03 5.01
C VAL A 341 -2.00 -18.76 5.89
N ASP A 342 -1.42 -17.57 5.77
CA ASP A 342 -0.22 -17.23 6.52
C ASP A 342 -0.55 -16.83 7.97
N ALA A 343 0.25 -17.30 8.91
CA ALA A 343 0.18 -16.93 10.32
C ALA A 343 0.97 -15.63 10.59
N PHE A 344 0.58 -14.91 11.65
CA PHE A 344 1.18 -13.62 12.02
C PHE A 344 1.64 -13.63 13.49
N PRO A 345 2.57 -14.52 13.88
CA PRO A 345 3.00 -14.67 15.27
C PRO A 345 3.73 -13.43 15.84
N GLU A 346 4.41 -12.64 15.01
CA GLU A 346 5.03 -11.38 15.49
C GLU A 346 3.95 -10.32 15.76
N LEU A 347 2.94 -10.21 14.91
CA LEU A 347 1.81 -9.33 15.11
C LEU A 347 1.02 -9.70 16.38
N GLU A 348 0.77 -10.98 16.61
CA GLU A 348 0.01 -11.49 17.78
C GLU A 348 0.68 -11.18 19.14
N LYS A 349 2.00 -10.86 19.15
CA LYS A 349 2.69 -10.41 20.37
C LYS A 349 2.27 -9.01 20.80
N VAL A 350 1.77 -8.18 19.89
CA VAL A 350 1.47 -6.76 20.10
C VAL A 350 0.01 -6.40 19.92
N VAL A 351 -0.77 -7.28 19.27
CA VAL A 351 -2.20 -7.07 18.98
C VAL A 351 -2.96 -8.35 19.26
N THR A 352 -4.12 -8.24 19.91
CA THR A 352 -5.07 -9.36 20.01
C THR A 352 -5.96 -9.35 18.77
N LEU A 353 -5.78 -10.32 17.89
CA LEU A 353 -6.66 -10.47 16.73
C LEU A 353 -8.04 -10.98 17.18
N PRO A 354 -9.13 -10.53 16.55
CA PRO A 354 -10.47 -11.01 16.89
C PRO A 354 -10.60 -12.52 16.60
N PRO A 355 -11.40 -13.26 17.40
CA PRO A 355 -11.63 -14.66 17.14
C PRO A 355 -12.30 -14.87 15.80
N LEU A 356 -11.91 -15.94 15.08
CA LEU A 356 -12.56 -16.30 13.83
C LEU A 356 -14.04 -16.57 14.10
N LYS A 357 -14.93 -15.76 13.53
CA LYS A 357 -16.37 -16.04 13.54
C LYS A 357 -16.59 -17.20 12.55
N GLU A 358 -17.00 -18.37 13.03
CA GLU A 358 -17.48 -19.45 12.16
C GLU A 358 -18.62 -18.87 11.29
N ALA A 359 -18.55 -19.13 9.97
CA ALA A 359 -19.61 -18.75 9.07
C ALA A 359 -20.91 -19.35 9.57
N SER A 360 -21.88 -18.53 9.98
CA SER A 360 -23.16 -19.02 10.47
C SER A 360 -23.77 -19.93 9.39
N ALA A 361 -24.18 -21.12 9.77
CA ALA A 361 -24.70 -22.20 8.92
C ALA A 361 -25.92 -21.77 8.03
N GLU A 362 -26.40 -20.55 8.19
CA GLU A 362 -27.49 -19.97 7.38
C GLU A 362 -27.06 -19.57 5.95
N SER A 363 -25.79 -19.27 5.70
CA SER A 363 -25.32 -18.93 4.34
C SER A 363 -25.21 -20.17 3.42
N GLU A 364 -24.91 -21.34 3.96
CA GLU A 364 -24.88 -22.58 3.17
C GLU A 364 -26.26 -23.05 2.71
N ASN A 365 -27.32 -22.76 3.47
CA ASN A 365 -28.68 -23.12 3.08
C ASN A 365 -29.26 -22.24 1.97
N GLY A 366 -28.78 -21.00 1.84
CA GLY A 366 -29.14 -20.08 0.75
C GLY A 366 -28.63 -20.57 -0.62
N ASP A 367 -27.41 -21.05 -0.65
CA ASP A 367 -26.76 -21.52 -1.90
C ASP A 367 -27.27 -22.90 -2.35
N LYS A 368 -27.59 -23.80 -1.40
CA LYS A 368 -28.23 -25.09 -1.70
C LYS A 368 -29.65 -24.92 -2.26
N LYS A 369 -30.41 -23.91 -1.80
CA LYS A 369 -31.72 -23.57 -2.36
C LYS A 369 -31.65 -22.92 -3.74
N ARG A 370 -30.59 -22.17 -4.04
CA ARG A 370 -30.38 -21.56 -5.38
C ARG A 370 -29.95 -22.59 -6.43
N ARG A 371 -29.11 -23.58 -6.05
CA ARG A 371 -28.72 -24.70 -6.96
C ARG A 371 -29.89 -25.63 -7.26
N ARG A 372 -30.85 -25.84 -6.33
CA ARG A 372 -32.06 -26.66 -6.58
C ARG A 372 -33.16 -25.98 -7.43
N ARG A 373 -33.06 -24.65 -7.67
CA ARG A 373 -34.00 -23.90 -8.53
C ARG A 373 -33.47 -23.64 -9.93
N ARG A 374 -32.27 -24.10 -10.26
CA ARG A 374 -31.64 -24.00 -11.59
C ARG A 374 -31.36 -25.36 -12.25
N GLY A 375 -31.84 -26.47 -11.68
CA GLY A 375 -31.86 -27.81 -12.25
C GLY A 375 -33.28 -28.20 -12.68
#